data_626d7a62c2ff56c560037df2e942b7c0
#
_entry.id   626d7a62c2ff56c560037df2e942b7c0
#
_cell.length_a   1.000
_cell.length_b   1.000
_cell.length_c   1.000
_cell.angle_alpha   90.00
_cell.angle_beta   90.00
_cell.angle_gamma   90.00
#
_symmetry.space_group_name_H-M   'P 1'
#
loop_
_entity.id
_entity.type
_entity.pdbx_description
1 polymer ?
#
loop_
_entity_poly.entity_id
_entity_poly.type
_entity_poly.pdbx_seq_one_letter_code
_entity_poly.pdbx_strand_id
1 'polypeptide(L)'
;MALAETIEYDKIEVVGQYKHVQVRKATVIKKDGVEITRSFNRFVLDPGTLDASDNLVDNPLSKEPDGTTDIADEVKSICTAAWTTAVKDAWKAKLIADKPAD
;
A
#
# COMPACT_ATOMS: atom_id res chain seq x y z
N MET A 1 -4.06 -35.63 -5.71
CA MET A 1 -4.28 -34.37 -6.39
C MET A 1 -4.14 -33.24 -5.37
N ALA A 2 -3.17 -32.37 -5.55
CA ALA A 2 -2.88 -31.29 -4.61
C ALA A 2 -3.23 -29.92 -5.23
N LEU A 3 -4.07 -29.17 -4.52
CA LEU A 3 -4.33 -27.76 -4.82
C LEU A 3 -3.53 -26.91 -3.86
N ALA A 4 -2.88 -25.89 -4.37
CA ALA A 4 -2.14 -24.93 -3.58
C ALA A 4 -2.55 -23.52 -3.94
N GLU A 5 -2.69 -22.66 -2.91
CA GLU A 5 -2.94 -21.24 -3.09
C GLU A 5 -1.70 -20.47 -2.69
N THR A 6 -1.27 -19.57 -3.55
CA THR A 6 -0.16 -18.66 -3.24
C THR A 6 -0.57 -17.23 -3.53
N ILE A 7 0.05 -16.30 -2.80
CA ILE A 7 -0.15 -14.87 -3.01
C ILE A 7 1.14 -14.29 -3.59
N GLU A 8 1.00 -13.59 -4.70
CA GLU A 8 2.12 -12.91 -5.35
C GLU A 8 1.83 -11.42 -5.40
N TYR A 9 2.84 -10.61 -5.08
CA TYR A 9 2.79 -9.15 -5.27
C TYR A 9 3.38 -8.87 -6.65
N ASP A 10 2.56 -9.08 -7.68
CA ASP A 10 3.06 -9.08 -9.04
C ASP A 10 3.29 -7.69 -9.61
N LYS A 11 2.81 -6.65 -8.94
CA LYS A 11 3.05 -5.27 -9.36
C LYS A 11 3.03 -4.34 -8.16
N ILE A 12 4.12 -3.60 -7.98
CA ILE A 12 4.24 -2.57 -6.95
C ILE A 12 4.76 -1.32 -7.64
N GLU A 13 3.95 -0.25 -7.66
CA GLU A 13 4.29 0.99 -8.34
C GLU A 13 4.31 2.16 -7.36
N VAL A 14 5.29 3.04 -7.52
CA VAL A 14 5.35 4.31 -6.81
C VAL A 14 4.89 5.38 -7.79
N VAL A 15 3.82 6.09 -7.46
CA VAL A 15 3.11 6.94 -8.42
C VAL A 15 2.92 8.35 -7.86
N GLY A 16 3.18 9.36 -8.71
CA GLY A 16 2.87 10.74 -8.42
C GLY A 16 3.89 11.43 -7.54
N GLN A 17 3.63 12.72 -7.30
CA GLN A 17 4.56 13.56 -6.53
C GLN A 17 4.57 13.20 -5.03
N TYR A 18 3.48 12.60 -4.54
CA TYR A 18 3.37 12.19 -3.13
C TYR A 18 3.75 10.72 -2.94
N LYS A 19 4.23 10.08 -4.00
CA LYS A 19 4.73 8.70 -3.96
C LYS A 19 3.73 7.71 -3.35
N HIS A 20 2.48 7.78 -3.83
CA HIS A 20 1.51 6.74 -3.48
C HIS A 20 2.02 5.40 -3.97
N VAL A 21 1.93 4.38 -3.13
CA VAL A 21 2.37 3.03 -3.49
C VAL A 21 1.15 2.20 -3.86
N GLN A 22 1.06 1.83 -5.14
CA GLN A 22 -0.02 0.99 -5.66
C GLN A 22 0.47 -0.44 -5.70
N VAL A 23 -0.30 -1.35 -5.12
CA VAL A 23 0.05 -2.76 -5.03
C VAL A 23 -1.01 -3.59 -5.71
N ARG A 24 -0.59 -4.51 -6.58
CA ARG A 24 -1.46 -5.53 -7.15
C ARG A 24 -1.04 -6.88 -6.60
N LYS A 25 -1.97 -7.54 -5.91
CA LYS A 25 -1.78 -8.89 -5.39
C LYS A 25 -2.46 -9.87 -6.31
N ALA A 26 -1.78 -10.94 -6.66
CA ALA A 26 -2.37 -12.04 -7.40
C ALA A 26 -2.56 -13.22 -6.47
N THR A 27 -3.78 -13.74 -6.39
CA THR A 27 -4.05 -15.02 -5.73
C THR A 27 -4.02 -16.08 -6.81
N VAL A 28 -3.04 -16.99 -6.71
CA VAL A 28 -2.77 -18.00 -7.72
C VAL A 28 -3.15 -19.36 -7.17
N ILE A 29 -4.00 -20.07 -7.88
CA ILE A 29 -4.37 -21.45 -7.55
C ILE A 29 -3.65 -22.38 -8.49
N LYS A 30 -2.91 -23.33 -7.94
CA LYS A 30 -2.16 -24.32 -8.70
C LYS A 30 -2.66 -25.72 -8.37
N LYS A 31 -2.65 -26.58 -9.38
CA LYS A 31 -2.92 -28.00 -9.23
C LYS A 31 -1.68 -28.74 -9.69
N ASP A 32 -1.08 -29.51 -8.76
CA ASP A 32 0.12 -30.30 -9.04
C ASP A 32 1.25 -29.43 -9.65
N GLY A 33 1.39 -28.18 -9.13
CA GLY A 33 2.42 -27.27 -9.59
C GLY A 33 2.06 -26.46 -10.83
N VAL A 34 0.88 -26.66 -11.42
CA VAL A 34 0.44 -25.96 -12.62
C VAL A 34 -0.64 -24.94 -12.26
N GLU A 35 -0.44 -23.70 -12.66
CA GLU A 35 -1.41 -22.64 -12.42
C GLU A 35 -2.70 -22.91 -13.19
N ILE A 36 -3.83 -22.90 -12.50
CA ILE A 36 -5.15 -23.11 -13.12
C ILE A 36 -6.01 -21.85 -13.11
N THR A 37 -5.79 -20.93 -12.16
CA THR A 37 -6.50 -19.66 -12.14
C THR A 37 -5.71 -18.63 -11.37
N ARG A 38 -5.99 -17.36 -11.68
CA ARG A 38 -5.34 -16.22 -11.03
C ARG A 38 -6.36 -15.10 -10.90
N SER A 39 -6.50 -14.55 -9.72
CA SER A 39 -7.34 -13.39 -9.48
C SER A 39 -6.50 -12.25 -8.91
N PHE A 40 -6.95 -11.02 -9.10
CA PHE A 40 -6.18 -9.84 -8.72
C PHE A 40 -6.94 -8.99 -7.73
N ASN A 41 -6.20 -8.42 -6.79
CA ASN A 41 -6.71 -7.42 -5.85
C ASN A 41 -5.70 -6.27 -5.80
N ARG A 42 -6.19 -5.03 -5.78
CA ARG A 42 -5.35 -3.84 -5.78
C ARG A 42 -5.66 -2.97 -4.59
N PHE A 43 -4.63 -2.34 -4.05
CA PHE A 43 -4.81 -1.32 -3.03
C PHE A 43 -3.72 -0.25 -3.17
N VAL A 44 -3.95 0.89 -2.52
CA VAL A 44 -3.04 2.04 -2.56
C VAL A 44 -2.70 2.43 -1.14
N LEU A 45 -1.42 2.73 -0.90
CA LEU A 45 -0.94 3.21 0.40
C LEU A 45 -0.44 4.64 0.24
N ASP A 46 -0.76 5.49 1.22
CA ASP A 46 -0.29 6.86 1.29
C ASP A 46 0.67 7.07 2.46
N PRO A 47 1.41 8.21 2.48
CA PRO A 47 2.40 8.46 3.54
C PRO A 47 1.84 8.62 4.94
N GLY A 48 0.57 8.96 5.10
CA GLY A 48 0.00 9.14 6.42
C GLY A 48 -1.25 10.00 6.44
N THR A 49 -1.69 10.35 7.65
CA THR A 49 -2.89 11.14 7.89
C THR A 49 -2.59 12.29 8.83
N LEU A 50 -3.51 13.25 8.92
CA LEU A 50 -3.38 14.35 9.89
C LEU A 50 -4.06 13.99 11.22
N ASP A 51 -3.44 14.39 12.32
CA ASP A 51 -4.09 14.33 13.63
C ASP A 51 -4.90 15.61 13.90
N ALA A 52 -5.46 15.74 15.10
CA ALA A 52 -6.29 16.88 15.47
C ALA A 52 -5.52 18.20 15.50
N SER A 53 -4.19 18.14 15.61
CA SER A 53 -3.30 19.33 15.64
C SER A 53 -2.61 19.59 14.30
N ASP A 54 -3.09 18.97 13.23
CA ASP A 54 -2.53 19.07 11.87
C ASP A 54 -1.08 18.58 11.76
N ASN A 55 -0.69 17.67 12.63
CA ASN A 55 0.59 16.98 12.51
C ASN A 55 0.40 15.71 11.67
N LEU A 56 1.41 15.39 10.86
CA LEU A 56 1.35 14.17 10.06
C LEU A 56 1.64 12.97 10.95
N VAL A 57 0.70 12.02 10.95
CA VAL A 57 0.89 10.72 11.57
C VAL A 57 1.28 9.75 10.46
N ASP A 58 2.51 9.24 10.52
CA ASP A 58 3.01 8.34 9.50
C ASP A 58 2.14 7.10 9.37
N ASN A 59 1.96 6.62 8.14
CA ASN A 59 1.29 5.35 7.90
C ASN A 59 2.06 4.25 8.63
N PRO A 60 1.46 3.55 9.59
CA PRO A 60 2.18 2.55 10.39
C PRO A 60 2.59 1.31 9.58
N LEU A 61 2.05 1.14 8.38
CA LEU A 61 2.34 0.00 7.51
C LEU A 61 2.10 -1.33 8.21
N SER A 62 1.02 -1.40 9.00
CA SER A 62 0.70 -2.63 9.72
C SER A 62 -0.30 -3.51 8.96
N LYS A 63 -1.41 -2.92 8.52
CA LYS A 63 -2.47 -3.68 7.82
C LYS A 63 -2.76 -3.06 6.46
N GLU A 64 -3.14 -3.93 5.51
CA GLU A 64 -3.70 -3.50 4.24
C GLU A 64 -5.05 -2.79 4.48
N PRO A 65 -5.60 -2.09 3.46
CA PRO A 65 -6.89 -1.40 3.62
C PRO A 65 -8.06 -2.28 4.07
N ASP A 66 -7.94 -3.61 3.94
CA ASP A 66 -8.95 -4.55 4.45
C ASP A 66 -9.01 -4.58 5.98
N GLY A 67 -7.99 -4.04 6.67
CA GLY A 67 -7.92 -4.00 8.12
C GLY A 67 -7.50 -5.28 8.81
N THR A 68 -7.24 -6.34 8.07
CA THR A 68 -6.92 -7.66 8.64
C THR A 68 -5.62 -8.28 8.14
N THR A 69 -5.26 -8.05 6.89
CA THR A 69 -4.07 -8.65 6.28
C THR A 69 -2.83 -7.81 6.58
N ASP A 70 -1.79 -8.41 7.10
CA ASP A 70 -0.52 -7.73 7.35
C ASP A 70 0.13 -7.31 6.02
N ILE A 71 0.69 -6.09 5.99
CA ILE A 71 1.44 -5.63 4.83
C ILE A 71 2.75 -6.40 4.74
N ALA A 72 3.04 -6.92 3.54
CA ALA A 72 4.27 -7.68 3.29
C ALA A 72 5.52 -6.81 3.46
N ASP A 73 6.61 -7.41 3.92
CA ASP A 73 7.85 -6.67 4.17
C ASP A 73 8.40 -6.00 2.91
N GLU A 74 8.28 -6.63 1.75
CA GLU A 74 8.73 -6.02 0.49
C GLU A 74 7.96 -4.73 0.18
N VAL A 75 6.66 -4.69 0.48
CA VAL A 75 5.84 -3.48 0.30
C VAL A 75 6.25 -2.41 1.31
N LYS A 76 6.46 -2.80 2.58
CA LYS A 76 6.91 -1.87 3.63
C LYS A 76 8.24 -1.23 3.26
N SER A 77 9.18 -1.99 2.74
CA SER A 77 10.51 -1.49 2.35
C SER A 77 10.41 -0.45 1.24
N ILE A 78 9.57 -0.71 0.24
CA ILE A 78 9.35 0.22 -0.87
C ILE A 78 8.70 1.51 -0.36
N CYS A 79 7.68 1.42 0.49
CA CYS A 79 7.03 2.59 1.08
C CYS A 79 8.01 3.42 1.89
N THR A 80 8.80 2.78 2.73
CA THR A 80 9.79 3.47 3.59
C THR A 80 10.83 4.20 2.74
N ALA A 81 11.29 3.57 1.68
CA ALA A 81 12.28 4.18 0.78
C ALA A 81 11.68 5.35 -0.02
N ALA A 82 10.42 5.25 -0.45
CA ALA A 82 9.75 6.27 -1.24
C ALA A 82 9.32 7.47 -0.41
N TRP A 83 8.93 7.28 0.83
CA TRP A 83 8.37 8.34 1.70
C TRP A 83 9.45 9.02 2.49
N THR A 84 10.23 9.84 1.80
CA THR A 84 11.27 10.68 2.40
C THR A 84 10.62 11.83 3.21
N THR A 85 11.42 12.54 4.01
CA THR A 85 10.94 13.71 4.76
C THR A 85 10.31 14.73 3.82
N ALA A 86 10.93 14.98 2.66
CA ALA A 86 10.41 15.93 1.68
C ALA A 86 9.03 15.50 1.15
N VAL A 87 8.85 14.21 0.88
CA VAL A 87 7.56 13.66 0.41
C VAL A 87 6.49 13.79 1.49
N LYS A 88 6.84 13.45 2.73
CA LYS A 88 5.92 13.55 3.87
C LYS A 88 5.51 15.00 4.12
N ASP A 89 6.44 15.94 4.03
CA ASP A 89 6.15 17.36 4.21
C ASP A 89 5.20 17.87 3.12
N ALA A 90 5.43 17.48 1.87
CA ALA A 90 4.55 17.84 0.75
C ALA A 90 3.15 17.24 0.92
N TRP A 91 3.07 15.99 1.36
CA TRP A 91 1.80 15.30 1.61
C TRP A 91 1.02 15.98 2.74
N LYS A 92 1.71 16.33 3.83
CA LYS A 92 1.11 17.06 4.94
C LYS A 92 0.52 18.40 4.45
N ALA A 93 1.28 19.15 3.66
CA ALA A 93 0.82 20.42 3.13
C ALA A 93 -0.42 20.24 2.25
N LYS A 94 -0.45 19.19 1.43
CA LYS A 94 -1.62 18.88 0.61
C LYS A 94 -2.84 18.56 1.46
N LEU A 95 -2.67 17.73 2.49
CA LEU A 95 -3.78 17.35 3.38
C LEU A 95 -4.35 18.56 4.10
N ILE A 96 -3.49 19.48 4.54
CA ILE A 96 -3.94 20.73 5.18
C ILE A 96 -4.69 21.60 4.17
N ALA A 97 -4.17 21.73 2.95
CA ALA A 97 -4.80 22.54 1.90
C ALA A 97 -6.16 21.99 1.49
N ASP A 98 -6.34 20.66 1.57
CA ASP A 98 -7.59 20.01 1.17
C ASP A 98 -8.64 19.99 2.29
N LYS A 99 -8.33 20.49 3.48
CA LYS A 99 -9.29 20.54 4.59
C LYS A 99 -10.44 21.48 4.22
N PRO A 100 -11.68 21.09 4.56
CA PRO A 100 -12.82 22.00 4.31
C PRO A 100 -12.66 23.30 5.09
N ALA A 101 -13.06 24.39 4.47
CA ALA A 101 -13.14 25.68 5.16
C ALA A 101 -14.32 25.65 6.16
N ASP A 102 -14.10 26.14 7.36
CA ASP A 102 -15.13 26.24 8.37
C ASP A 102 -15.91 27.54 8.21
#